data_c71eed4776872702444ee48ed0851475
#
_entry.id   c71eed4776872702444ee48ed0851475
#
_cell.length_a   1.000
_cell.length_b   1.000
_cell.length_c   1.000
_cell.angle_alpha   90.00
_cell.angle_beta   90.00
_cell.angle_gamma   90.00
#
_symmetry.space_group_name_H-M   'P 1'
#
loop_
_entity.id
_entity.type
_entity.pdbx_description
1 polymer ?
#
loop_
_entity_poly.entity_id
_entity_poly.type
_entity_poly.pdbx_seq_one_letter_code
_entity_poly.pdbx_strand_id
1 'polypeptide(L)'
;MNVDVPAKEAAHTYETLLAQGHYFIDGAEELLETLYGQYRMYLVTNGTLSVQKGRLKSSGISRYFEDIFISEELGYNKPGREYFDCCFSRIPDFHKETAVIIGDSLTSDIQGGINAGIRTIWFNPNHEKTSEIIPDHEFDSLMKLPELLSHI
;
A
#
# COMPACT_ATOMS: atom_id res chain seq x y z
N MET A 1 4.17 4.07 39.01
CA MET A 1 3.65 2.71 38.94
C MET A 1 4.28 2.04 37.71
N ASN A 2 5.22 1.08 37.93
CA ASN A 2 5.69 0.23 36.85
C ASN A 2 4.60 -0.83 36.61
N VAL A 3 3.88 -0.72 35.52
CA VAL A 3 2.94 -1.76 35.09
C VAL A 3 3.77 -2.74 34.25
N ASP A 4 4.08 -3.89 34.84
CA ASP A 4 4.79 -4.97 34.15
C ASP A 4 3.77 -5.75 33.30
N VAL A 5 3.55 -5.28 32.07
CA VAL A 5 2.70 -5.98 31.10
C VAL A 5 3.61 -6.90 30.29
N PRO A 6 3.34 -8.22 30.25
CA PRO A 6 4.09 -9.14 29.41
C PRO A 6 4.09 -8.67 27.94
N ALA A 7 5.27 -8.61 27.32
CA ALA A 7 5.42 -8.07 25.96
C ALA A 7 4.49 -8.75 24.93
N LYS A 8 4.22 -10.04 25.09
CA LYS A 8 3.27 -10.78 24.23
C LYS A 8 1.83 -10.31 24.37
N GLU A 9 1.41 -10.00 25.60
CA GLU A 9 0.05 -9.50 25.88
C GLU A 9 -0.13 -8.08 25.37
N ALA A 10 0.87 -7.23 25.54
CA ALA A 10 0.88 -5.88 24.96
C ALA A 10 0.83 -5.92 23.42
N ALA A 11 1.62 -6.77 22.77
CA ALA A 11 1.61 -6.95 21.33
C ALA A 11 0.25 -7.44 20.82
N HIS A 12 -0.32 -8.46 21.45
CA HIS A 12 -1.64 -9.00 21.09
C HIS A 12 -2.74 -7.96 21.23
N THR A 13 -2.74 -7.20 22.33
CA THR A 13 -3.72 -6.12 22.56
C THR A 13 -3.59 -5.03 21.50
N TYR A 14 -2.36 -4.62 21.19
CA TYR A 14 -2.07 -3.63 20.14
C TYR A 14 -2.57 -4.09 18.76
N GLU A 15 -2.23 -5.30 18.35
CA GLU A 15 -2.68 -5.88 17.08
C GLU A 15 -4.21 -6.00 17.01
N THR A 16 -4.85 -6.40 18.10
CA THR A 16 -6.32 -6.52 18.17
C THR A 16 -6.98 -5.17 17.99
N LEU A 17 -6.48 -4.12 18.65
CA LEU A 17 -7.00 -2.77 18.51
C LEU A 17 -6.77 -2.20 17.10
N LEU A 18 -5.59 -2.43 16.53
CA LEU A 18 -5.30 -2.01 15.15
C LEU A 18 -6.22 -2.70 14.13
N ALA A 19 -6.57 -3.97 14.35
CA ALA A 19 -7.44 -4.73 13.46
C ALA A 19 -8.90 -4.26 13.49
N GLN A 20 -9.33 -3.59 14.55
CA GLN A 20 -10.73 -3.16 14.74
C GLN A 20 -11.05 -1.80 14.11
N GLY A 21 -10.03 -0.97 13.88
CA GLY A 21 -10.20 0.42 13.42
C GLY A 21 -9.70 0.64 12.00
N HIS A 22 -10.36 1.55 11.31
CA HIS A 22 -9.85 2.17 10.09
C HIS A 22 -10.17 3.67 10.11
N TYR A 23 -9.27 4.45 9.54
CA TYR A 23 -9.49 5.87 9.30
C TYR A 23 -9.05 6.14 7.87
N PHE A 24 -9.95 6.71 7.08
CA PHE A 24 -9.60 7.17 5.76
C PHE A 24 -8.93 8.54 5.83
N ILE A 25 -7.92 8.74 5.01
CA ILE A 25 -7.42 10.07 4.71
C ILE A 25 -8.40 10.76 3.76
N ASP A 26 -8.39 12.08 3.75
CA ASP A 26 -9.32 12.88 2.95
C ASP A 26 -9.27 12.51 1.47
N GLY A 27 -10.44 12.23 0.90
CA GLY A 27 -10.60 11.85 -0.50
C GLY A 27 -10.33 10.37 -0.83
N ALA A 28 -9.98 9.52 0.15
CA ALA A 28 -9.60 8.13 -0.14
C ALA A 28 -10.75 7.30 -0.73
N GLU A 29 -11.95 7.40 -0.19
CA GLU A 29 -13.12 6.67 -0.71
C GLU A 29 -13.50 7.18 -2.10
N GLU A 30 -13.54 8.49 -2.30
CA GLU A 30 -13.84 9.11 -3.58
C GLU A 30 -12.82 8.72 -4.67
N LEU A 31 -11.53 8.68 -4.30
CA LEU A 31 -10.48 8.20 -5.20
C LEU A 31 -10.72 6.75 -5.62
N LEU A 32 -10.97 5.85 -4.65
CA LEU A 32 -11.20 4.43 -4.94
C LEU A 32 -12.41 4.24 -5.86
N GLU A 33 -13.50 4.97 -5.62
CA GLU A 33 -14.68 4.96 -6.49
C GLU A 33 -14.37 5.48 -7.89
N THR A 34 -13.58 6.55 -8.00
CA THR A 34 -13.19 7.14 -9.29
C THR A 34 -12.34 6.19 -10.12
N LEU A 35 -11.40 5.48 -9.49
CA LEU A 35 -10.49 4.57 -10.21
C LEU A 35 -11.11 3.20 -10.49
N TYR A 36 -12.15 2.82 -9.73
CA TYR A 36 -12.79 1.53 -9.88
C TYR A 36 -13.40 1.34 -11.26
N GLY A 37 -13.07 0.24 -11.92
CA GLY A 37 -13.52 -0.07 -13.28
C GLY A 37 -12.74 0.66 -14.40
N GLN A 38 -11.89 1.64 -14.05
CA GLN A 38 -10.97 2.26 -15.01
C GLN A 38 -9.60 1.60 -15.00
N TYR A 39 -9.17 1.15 -13.81
CA TYR A 39 -7.87 0.51 -13.60
C TYR A 39 -8.06 -0.83 -12.87
N ARG A 40 -7.16 -1.76 -13.13
CA ARG A 40 -7.02 -2.98 -12.35
C ARG A 40 -6.23 -2.65 -11.10
N MET A 41 -6.89 -2.67 -9.96
CA MET A 41 -6.28 -2.25 -8.69
C MET A 41 -5.90 -3.44 -7.83
N TYR A 42 -4.72 -3.37 -7.24
CA TYR A 42 -4.15 -4.37 -6.33
C TYR A 42 -3.65 -3.68 -5.07
N LEU A 43 -3.95 -4.23 -3.90
CA LEU A 43 -3.44 -3.70 -2.64
C LEU A 43 -2.18 -4.45 -2.23
N VAL A 44 -1.10 -3.70 -1.98
CA VAL A 44 0.19 -4.25 -1.52
C VAL A 44 0.55 -3.67 -0.15
N THR A 45 0.72 -4.52 0.87
CA THR A 45 0.92 -4.03 2.24
C THR A 45 1.93 -4.86 3.03
N ASN A 46 2.80 -4.17 3.78
CA ASN A 46 3.60 -4.78 4.82
C ASN A 46 2.77 -4.86 6.11
N GLY A 47 2.72 -6.02 6.73
CA GLY A 47 2.04 -6.18 8.03
C GLY A 47 1.59 -7.61 8.30
N THR A 48 1.03 -7.81 9.51
CA THR A 48 0.50 -9.10 9.91
C THR A 48 -0.86 -9.37 9.28
N LEU A 49 -1.10 -10.62 8.95
CA LEU A 49 -2.31 -11.06 8.25
C LEU A 49 -3.58 -10.73 9.04
N SER A 50 -3.54 -10.95 10.36
CA SER A 50 -4.66 -10.69 11.27
C SER A 50 -5.07 -9.21 11.27
N VAL A 51 -4.08 -8.31 11.39
CA VAL A 51 -4.31 -6.87 11.43
C VAL A 51 -4.85 -6.37 10.09
N GLN A 52 -4.19 -6.74 8.98
CA GLN A 52 -4.61 -6.26 7.66
C GLN A 52 -5.99 -6.79 7.27
N LYS A 53 -6.30 -8.07 7.52
CA LYS A 53 -7.65 -8.62 7.29
C LYS A 53 -8.71 -7.93 8.15
N GLY A 54 -8.42 -7.61 9.41
CA GLY A 54 -9.32 -6.85 10.27
C GLY A 54 -9.62 -5.46 9.73
N ARG A 55 -8.60 -4.71 9.34
CA ARG A 55 -8.73 -3.36 8.75
C ARG A 55 -9.48 -3.37 7.43
N LEU A 56 -9.20 -4.32 6.55
CA LEU A 56 -9.90 -4.50 5.29
C LEU A 56 -11.38 -4.82 5.49
N LYS A 57 -11.68 -5.68 6.45
CA LYS A 57 -13.07 -6.00 6.82
C LYS A 57 -13.81 -4.79 7.38
N SER A 58 -13.18 -4.02 8.28
CA SER A 58 -13.82 -2.86 8.91
C SER A 58 -14.03 -1.71 7.91
N SER A 59 -13.08 -1.49 6.98
CA SER A 59 -13.17 -0.42 5.98
C SER A 59 -14.03 -0.77 4.77
N GLY A 60 -14.21 -2.05 4.46
CA GLY A 60 -14.98 -2.49 3.30
C GLY A 60 -14.33 -2.21 1.93
N ILE A 61 -13.06 -1.75 1.89
CA ILE A 61 -12.39 -1.35 0.64
C ILE A 61 -11.96 -2.52 -0.24
N SER A 62 -11.98 -3.74 0.25
CA SER A 62 -11.57 -4.93 -0.51
C SER A 62 -12.30 -5.07 -1.86
N ARG A 63 -13.52 -4.53 -1.95
CA ARG A 63 -14.35 -4.56 -3.17
C ARG A 63 -13.73 -3.83 -4.36
N TYR A 64 -12.79 -2.92 -4.13
CA TYR A 64 -12.16 -2.12 -5.18
C TYR A 64 -10.94 -2.81 -5.80
N PHE A 65 -10.42 -3.86 -5.16
CA PHE A 65 -9.16 -4.52 -5.55
C PHE A 65 -9.43 -5.91 -6.12
N GLU A 66 -8.73 -6.26 -7.20
CA GLU A 66 -8.78 -7.60 -7.77
C GLU A 66 -8.08 -8.63 -6.87
N ASP A 67 -6.98 -8.22 -6.21
CA ASP A 67 -6.30 -9.05 -5.21
C ASP A 67 -5.60 -8.18 -4.16
N ILE A 68 -5.23 -8.79 -3.02
CA ILE A 68 -4.61 -8.14 -1.88
C ILE A 68 -3.40 -8.95 -1.44
N PHE A 69 -2.24 -8.33 -1.49
CA PHE A 69 -0.96 -8.95 -1.18
C PHE A 69 -0.43 -8.49 0.18
N ILE A 70 -0.49 -9.36 1.17
CA ILE A 70 -0.03 -9.10 2.53
C ILE A 70 1.32 -9.79 2.73
N SER A 71 2.32 -9.05 3.20
CA SER A 71 3.70 -9.52 3.32
C SER A 71 3.86 -10.79 4.15
N GLU A 72 3.15 -10.92 5.27
CA GLU A 72 3.20 -12.13 6.10
C GLU A 72 2.69 -13.37 5.34
N GLU A 73 1.67 -13.22 4.50
CA GLU A 73 1.14 -14.33 3.69
C GLU A 73 2.09 -14.73 2.56
N LEU A 74 2.81 -13.75 2.00
CA LEU A 74 3.78 -13.99 0.94
C LEU A 74 5.13 -14.49 1.45
N GLY A 75 5.46 -14.24 2.72
CA GLY A 75 6.76 -14.53 3.31
C GLY A 75 7.87 -13.55 2.94
N TYR A 76 7.53 -12.45 2.28
CA TYR A 76 8.44 -11.40 1.83
C TYR A 76 7.87 -10.03 2.14
N ASN A 77 8.74 -9.02 2.29
CA ASN A 77 8.33 -7.64 2.57
C ASN A 77 8.82 -6.67 1.49
N LYS A 78 8.07 -5.60 1.27
CA LYS A 78 8.56 -4.43 0.56
C LYS A 78 9.73 -3.81 1.36
N PRO A 79 10.81 -3.34 0.73
CA PRO A 79 11.05 -3.14 -0.70
C PRO A 79 11.71 -4.33 -1.42
N GLY A 80 11.72 -5.54 -0.82
CA GLY A 80 12.34 -6.73 -1.40
C GLY A 80 11.74 -7.06 -2.77
N ARG A 81 12.60 -7.36 -3.74
CA ARG A 81 12.17 -7.73 -5.10
C ARG A 81 11.30 -8.98 -5.10
N GLU A 82 11.61 -9.94 -4.23
CA GLU A 82 10.87 -11.20 -4.08
C GLU A 82 9.39 -10.98 -3.75
N TYR A 83 9.08 -9.93 -2.96
CA TYR A 83 7.71 -9.55 -2.67
C TYR A 83 6.95 -9.21 -3.96
N PHE A 84 7.53 -8.35 -4.79
CA PHE A 84 6.92 -7.91 -6.05
C PHE A 84 6.85 -9.04 -7.09
N ASP A 85 7.89 -9.87 -7.19
CA ASP A 85 7.89 -11.03 -8.08
C ASP A 85 6.75 -12.01 -7.71
N CYS A 86 6.49 -12.22 -6.40
CA CYS A 86 5.32 -12.99 -5.94
C CYS A 86 4.00 -12.32 -6.33
N CYS A 87 3.87 -11.00 -6.17
CA CYS A 87 2.66 -10.26 -6.59
C CYS A 87 2.44 -10.42 -8.09
N PHE A 88 3.44 -10.15 -8.90
CA PHE A 88 3.37 -10.18 -10.36
C PHE A 88 2.99 -11.58 -10.90
N SER A 89 3.49 -12.64 -10.28
CA SER A 89 3.16 -14.02 -10.65
C SER A 89 1.68 -14.38 -10.45
N ARG A 90 0.96 -13.63 -9.62
CA ARG A 90 -0.46 -13.84 -9.32
C ARG A 90 -1.39 -12.90 -10.10
N ILE A 91 -0.83 -11.90 -10.78
CA ILE A 91 -1.60 -10.95 -11.59
C ILE A 91 -1.71 -11.50 -13.03
N PRO A 92 -2.90 -11.85 -13.51
CA PRO A 92 -3.07 -12.31 -14.89
C PRO A 92 -2.66 -11.23 -15.89
N ASP A 93 -1.94 -11.64 -16.94
CA ASP A 93 -1.48 -10.76 -18.03
C ASP A 93 -0.75 -9.51 -17.52
N PHE A 94 0.15 -9.70 -16.54
CA PHE A 94 0.94 -8.64 -15.95
C PHE A 94 2.03 -8.13 -16.91
N HIS A 95 2.06 -6.81 -17.10
CA HIS A 95 3.08 -6.10 -17.87
C HIS A 95 3.67 -4.96 -17.04
N LYS A 96 4.99 -4.95 -16.83
CA LYS A 96 5.69 -3.93 -16.04
C LYS A 96 5.52 -2.53 -16.59
N GLU A 97 5.47 -2.40 -17.90
CA GLU A 97 5.37 -1.14 -18.64
C GLU A 97 4.06 -0.39 -18.37
N THR A 98 3.01 -1.14 -18.00
CA THR A 98 1.69 -0.59 -17.69
C THR A 98 1.37 -0.62 -16.20
N ALA A 99 2.32 -1.07 -15.38
CA ALA A 99 2.17 -1.15 -13.94
C ALA A 99 2.77 0.07 -13.25
N VAL A 100 2.08 0.52 -12.20
CA VAL A 100 2.53 1.61 -11.35
C VAL A 100 2.32 1.24 -9.89
N ILE A 101 3.27 1.58 -9.03
CA ILE A 101 3.07 1.56 -7.59
C ILE A 101 2.83 2.97 -7.07
N ILE A 102 1.83 3.11 -6.21
CA ILE A 102 1.47 4.35 -5.53
C ILE A 102 1.58 4.09 -4.04
N GLY A 103 2.35 4.91 -3.34
CA GLY A 103 2.51 4.76 -1.90
C GLY A 103 3.13 5.99 -1.23
N ASP A 104 3.05 6.03 0.08
CA ASP A 104 3.57 7.11 0.92
C ASP A 104 4.99 6.85 1.45
N SER A 105 5.41 5.59 1.49
CA SER A 105 6.71 5.22 2.01
C SER A 105 7.79 5.20 0.93
N LEU A 106 8.73 6.16 0.99
CA LEU A 106 9.90 6.16 0.12
C LEU A 106 10.71 4.86 0.22
N THR A 107 10.93 4.37 1.43
CA THR A 107 11.81 3.21 1.68
C THR A 107 11.17 1.86 1.40
N SER A 108 9.84 1.75 1.43
CA SER A 108 9.15 0.48 1.16
C SER A 108 8.45 0.47 -0.19
N ASP A 109 7.63 1.48 -0.49
CA ASP A 109 6.82 1.51 -1.72
C ASP A 109 7.63 1.96 -2.91
N ILE A 110 8.24 3.14 -2.81
CA ILE A 110 8.96 3.75 -3.93
C ILE A 110 10.24 2.96 -4.23
N GLN A 111 11.05 2.70 -3.22
CA GLN A 111 12.23 1.86 -3.39
C GLN A 111 11.87 0.45 -3.89
N GLY A 112 10.75 -0.10 -3.43
CA GLY A 112 10.24 -1.38 -3.88
C GLY A 112 9.84 -1.38 -5.35
N GLY A 113 9.15 -0.36 -5.82
CA GLY A 113 8.83 -0.17 -7.23
C GLY A 113 10.05 -0.04 -8.12
N ILE A 114 11.04 0.76 -7.68
CA ILE A 114 12.34 0.89 -8.36
C ILE A 114 13.03 -0.49 -8.46
N ASN A 115 13.11 -1.23 -7.35
CA ASN A 115 13.73 -2.56 -7.32
C ASN A 115 13.01 -3.57 -8.23
N ALA A 116 11.68 -3.45 -8.33
CA ALA A 116 10.82 -4.28 -9.17
C ALA A 116 10.84 -3.87 -10.65
N GLY A 117 11.29 -2.66 -10.97
CA GLY A 117 11.33 -2.11 -12.33
C GLY A 117 9.96 -1.72 -12.86
N ILE A 118 9.09 -1.18 -12.01
CA ILE A 118 7.80 -0.58 -12.36
C ILE A 118 7.81 0.91 -12.03
N ARG A 119 6.92 1.68 -12.66
CA ARG A 119 6.78 3.12 -12.41
C ARG A 119 6.34 3.40 -10.99
N THR A 120 6.83 4.50 -10.43
CA THR A 120 6.63 4.88 -9.03
C THR A 120 5.95 6.24 -8.91
N ILE A 121 4.92 6.33 -8.07
CA ILE A 121 4.24 7.58 -7.74
C ILE A 121 4.22 7.74 -6.22
N TRP A 122 4.88 8.78 -5.74
CA TRP A 122 4.97 9.05 -4.32
C TRP A 122 3.85 9.97 -3.84
N PHE A 123 3.07 9.51 -2.88
CA PHE A 123 2.12 10.34 -2.15
C PHE A 123 2.84 11.08 -1.03
N ASN A 124 3.03 12.40 -1.20
CA ASN A 124 3.81 13.26 -0.31
C ASN A 124 3.01 14.49 0.16
N PRO A 125 1.99 14.30 1.01
CA PRO A 125 1.14 15.41 1.48
C PRO A 125 1.89 16.43 2.34
N ASN A 126 3.03 16.06 2.91
CA ASN A 126 3.84 16.91 3.78
C ASN A 126 4.97 17.64 3.04
N HIS A 127 5.12 17.45 1.72
CA HIS A 127 6.21 18.02 0.92
C HIS A 127 7.60 17.72 1.49
N GLU A 128 7.81 16.48 1.94
CA GLU A 128 9.10 16.00 2.43
C GLU A 128 10.13 16.02 1.29
N LYS A 129 11.37 16.35 1.65
CA LYS A 129 12.47 16.36 0.68
C LYS A 129 13.16 15.00 0.65
N THR A 130 13.42 14.50 -0.55
CA THR A 130 14.26 13.33 -0.77
C THR A 130 15.42 13.66 -1.68
N SER A 131 16.57 13.03 -1.46
CA SER A 131 17.75 13.17 -2.30
C SER A 131 18.31 11.82 -2.77
N GLU A 132 17.89 10.73 -2.14
CA GLU A 132 18.44 9.38 -2.38
C GLU A 132 17.47 8.50 -3.18
N ILE A 133 16.18 8.54 -2.84
CA ILE A 133 15.15 7.75 -3.53
C ILE A 133 14.29 8.70 -4.35
N ILE A 134 14.41 8.63 -5.67
CA ILE A 134 13.73 9.56 -6.59
C ILE A 134 12.56 8.82 -7.23
N PRO A 135 11.29 9.20 -6.91
CA PRO A 135 10.11 8.68 -7.58
C PRO A 135 10.01 9.21 -9.02
N ASP A 136 9.32 8.49 -9.90
CA ASP A 136 9.01 8.99 -11.26
C ASP A 136 8.04 10.16 -11.22
N HIS A 137 7.06 10.10 -10.29
CA HIS A 137 6.09 11.17 -10.07
C HIS A 137 5.81 11.34 -8.58
N GLU A 138 5.32 12.53 -8.21
CA GLU A 138 4.94 12.90 -6.85
C GLU A 138 3.61 13.65 -6.86
N PHE A 139 2.79 13.47 -5.82
CA PHE A 139 1.55 14.21 -5.60
C PHE A 139 1.27 14.36 -4.10
N ASP A 140 0.54 15.41 -3.72
CA ASP A 140 0.30 15.84 -2.34
C ASP A 140 -1.16 15.68 -1.89
N SER A 141 -2.08 15.43 -2.82
CA SER A 141 -3.50 15.23 -2.56
C SER A 141 -4.04 14.09 -3.39
N LEU A 142 -4.81 13.19 -2.75
CA LEU A 142 -5.40 12.02 -3.42
C LEU A 142 -6.24 12.40 -4.64
N MET A 143 -6.89 13.57 -4.62
CA MET A 143 -7.73 14.06 -5.71
C MET A 143 -6.96 14.47 -6.96
N LYS A 144 -5.63 14.61 -6.87
CA LYS A 144 -4.76 14.88 -8.05
C LYS A 144 -4.36 13.62 -8.80
N LEU A 145 -4.49 12.45 -8.17
CA LEU A 145 -4.03 11.19 -8.75
C LEU A 145 -4.74 10.79 -10.05
N PRO A 146 -6.07 10.93 -10.21
CA PRO A 146 -6.74 10.58 -11.46
C PRO A 146 -6.22 11.37 -12.67
N GLU A 147 -5.97 12.66 -12.50
CA GLU A 147 -5.39 13.50 -13.55
C GLU A 147 -3.96 13.06 -13.88
N LEU A 148 -3.14 12.82 -12.85
CA LEU A 148 -1.76 12.34 -13.04
C LEU A 148 -1.73 11.00 -13.81
N LEU A 149 -2.58 10.05 -13.45
CA LEU A 149 -2.66 8.74 -14.12
C LEU A 149 -3.09 8.85 -15.58
N SER A 150 -3.85 9.86 -15.96
CA SER A 150 -4.28 10.06 -17.35
C SER A 150 -3.17 10.56 -18.27
N HIS A 151 -2.04 11.00 -17.73
CA HIS A 151 -0.91 11.58 -18.47
C HIS A 151 0.34 10.70 -18.52
N ILE A 152 0.32 9.50 -17.94
CA ILE A 152 1.50 8.62 -17.80
C ILE A 152 1.35 7.27 -18.51
#